data_5661042267115b41571b8d2800082fb0
#
_entry.id   5661042267115b41571b8d2800082fb0
#
_cell.length_a   1.000
_cell.length_b   1.000
_cell.length_c   1.000
_cell.angle_alpha   90.00
_cell.angle_beta   90.00
_cell.angle_gamma   90.00
#
_symmetry.space_group_name_H-M   'P 1'
#
loop_
_entity.id
_entity.type
_entity.pdbx_description
1 polymer ?
#
loop_
_entity_poly.entity_id
_entity_poly.type
_entity_poly.pdbx_seq_one_letter_code
_entity_poly.pdbx_strand_id
1 'polypeptide(L)'
;MLLIINSMNTLLYKTIEALDLNTLSEERKNILDLLVVFIQEKKMAQALVKLHFICTHNSRRSHFSQIWAQAMAAYHKVPHVLCYSGGTEATALYPMIIKTLAAQGFDIYPVAE
;
A
#
# COMPACT_ATOMS: atom_id res chain seq x y z
N MET A 1 -3.30 -12.36 -5.77
CA MET A 1 -1.82 -12.40 -5.86
C MET A 1 -1.22 -11.49 -4.82
N LEU A 2 -0.17 -11.93 -4.18
CA LEU A 2 0.57 -11.16 -3.20
C LEU A 2 1.82 -10.55 -3.84
N LEU A 3 2.06 -9.26 -3.58
CA LEU A 3 3.31 -8.60 -3.95
C LEU A 3 4.11 -8.32 -2.68
N ILE A 4 5.43 -8.49 -2.75
CA ILE A 4 6.31 -8.28 -1.62
C ILE A 4 7.25 -7.11 -1.91
N ILE A 5 7.39 -6.22 -0.93
CA ILE A 5 8.42 -5.19 -0.93
C ILE A 5 9.65 -5.78 -0.27
N ASN A 6 10.74 -5.89 -1.03
CA ASN A 6 11.95 -6.50 -0.52
C ASN A 6 12.73 -5.58 0.42
N SER A 7 12.81 -4.28 0.10
CA SER A 7 13.50 -3.31 0.94
C SER A 7 13.10 -1.87 0.60
N MET A 8 13.35 -0.97 1.56
CA MET A 8 13.24 0.48 1.36
C MET A 8 14.59 1.00 0.87
N ASN A 9 14.68 1.47 -0.37
CA ASN A 9 15.91 1.99 -0.94
C ASN A 9 15.87 3.52 -1.10
N THR A 10 16.99 4.11 -1.49
CA THR A 10 17.14 5.55 -1.62
C THR A 10 16.17 6.15 -2.65
N LEU A 11 15.94 5.45 -3.76
CA LEU A 11 15.01 5.94 -4.80
C LEU A 11 13.58 5.99 -4.26
N LEU A 12 13.16 4.98 -3.52
CA LEU A 12 11.83 4.96 -2.91
C LEU A 12 11.67 6.08 -1.89
N TYR A 13 12.66 6.34 -1.06
CA TYR A 13 12.65 7.48 -0.13
C TYR A 13 12.48 8.79 -0.86
N LYS A 14 13.22 9.01 -1.96
CA LYS A 14 13.10 10.22 -2.76
C LYS A 14 11.70 10.37 -3.37
N THR A 15 11.13 9.27 -3.84
CA THR A 15 9.77 9.27 -4.38
C THR A 15 8.76 9.70 -3.31
N ILE A 16 8.87 9.16 -2.10
CA ILE A 16 7.98 9.50 -1.00
C ILE A 16 8.12 10.97 -0.60
N GLU A 17 9.34 11.47 -0.48
CA GLU A 17 9.61 12.86 -0.12
C GLU A 17 9.08 13.85 -1.15
N ALA A 18 8.98 13.44 -2.41
CA ALA A 18 8.47 14.29 -3.49
C ALA A 18 6.94 14.33 -3.56
N LEU A 19 6.22 13.54 -2.77
CA LEU A 19 4.75 13.54 -2.77
C LEU A 19 4.21 14.86 -2.23
N ASP A 20 3.25 15.45 -2.94
CA ASP A 20 2.59 16.67 -2.53
C ASP A 20 1.27 16.36 -1.85
N LEU A 21 1.25 16.39 -0.52
CA LEU A 21 0.06 16.11 0.28
C LEU A 21 -1.00 17.20 0.18
N ASN A 22 -0.64 18.38 -0.31
CA ASN A 22 -1.61 19.46 -0.49
C ASN A 22 -2.61 19.20 -1.62
N THR A 23 -2.35 18.19 -2.45
CA THR A 23 -3.30 17.77 -3.49
C THR A 23 -4.49 17.00 -2.94
N LEU A 24 -4.45 16.56 -1.68
CA LEU A 24 -5.58 15.88 -1.05
C LEU A 24 -6.66 16.87 -0.66
N SER A 25 -7.91 16.59 -1.08
CA SER A 25 -9.06 17.39 -0.67
C SER A 25 -9.42 17.16 0.80
N GLU A 26 -10.10 18.13 1.40
CA GLU A 26 -10.61 17.97 2.77
C GLU A 26 -11.60 16.82 2.88
N GLU A 27 -12.43 16.61 1.86
CA GLU A 27 -13.35 15.48 1.80
C GLU A 27 -12.60 14.16 1.87
N ARG A 28 -11.52 14.01 1.11
CA ARG A 28 -10.70 12.79 1.11
C ARG A 28 -10.02 12.59 2.46
N LYS A 29 -9.52 13.66 3.07
CA LYS A 29 -8.91 13.59 4.39
C LYS A 29 -9.90 13.13 5.45
N ASN A 30 -11.13 13.63 5.40
CA ASN A 30 -12.18 13.24 6.34
C ASN A 30 -12.52 11.76 6.23
N ILE A 31 -12.58 11.23 5.00
CA ILE A 31 -12.81 9.79 4.79
C ILE A 31 -11.66 8.97 5.35
N LEU A 32 -10.42 9.41 5.14
CA LEU A 32 -9.23 8.71 5.61
C LEU A 32 -9.09 8.75 7.14
N ASP A 33 -9.68 9.74 7.81
CA ASP A 33 -9.62 9.84 9.27
C ASP A 33 -10.20 8.61 9.96
N LEU A 34 -11.20 7.96 9.38
CA LEU A 34 -11.74 6.73 9.94
C LEU A 34 -10.69 5.61 9.95
N LEU A 35 -9.91 5.53 8.87
CA LEU A 35 -8.81 4.57 8.79
C LEU A 35 -7.69 4.92 9.78
N VAL A 36 -7.38 6.21 9.92
CA VAL A 36 -6.38 6.67 10.89
C VAL A 36 -6.75 6.25 12.30
N VAL A 37 -7.99 6.49 12.72
CA VAL A 37 -8.48 6.11 14.05
C VAL A 37 -8.35 4.60 14.26
N PHE A 38 -8.76 3.81 13.28
CA PHE A 38 -8.65 2.35 13.35
C PHE A 38 -7.20 1.89 13.56
N ILE A 39 -6.28 2.44 12.78
CA ILE A 39 -4.86 2.07 12.88
C ILE A 39 -4.28 2.50 14.24
N GLN A 40 -4.62 3.70 14.72
CA GLN A 40 -4.15 4.19 16.02
C GLN A 40 -4.63 3.33 17.17
N GLU A 41 -5.89 2.91 17.15
CA GLU A 41 -6.44 2.03 18.17
C GLU A 41 -5.71 0.68 18.21
N LYS A 42 -5.45 0.10 17.03
CA LYS A 42 -4.71 -1.16 16.92
C LYS A 42 -3.28 -1.01 17.42
N LYS A 43 -2.62 0.09 17.04
CA LYS A 43 -1.25 0.36 17.46
C LYS A 43 -1.15 0.50 18.98
N MET A 44 -2.07 1.22 19.61
CA MET A 44 -2.11 1.38 21.07
C MET A 44 -2.35 0.06 21.78
N ALA A 45 -3.16 -0.81 21.20
CA ALA A 45 -3.41 -2.15 21.74
C ALA A 45 -2.28 -3.14 21.42
N GLN A 46 -1.26 -2.73 20.68
CA GLN A 46 -0.19 -3.59 20.18
C GLN A 46 -0.73 -4.76 19.37
N ALA A 47 -1.85 -4.53 18.69
CA ALA A 47 -2.53 -5.54 17.90
C ALA A 47 -2.10 -5.47 16.44
N LEU A 48 -2.37 -6.55 15.71
CA LEU A 48 -2.09 -6.66 14.28
C LEU A 48 -3.07 -5.81 13.49
N VAL A 49 -2.56 -5.01 12.55
CA VAL A 49 -3.38 -4.24 11.61
C VAL A 49 -3.40 -4.98 10.28
N LYS A 50 -4.55 -5.46 9.88
CA LYS A 50 -4.73 -6.13 8.58
C LYS A 50 -5.57 -5.23 7.69
N LEU A 51 -4.98 -4.78 6.59
CA LEU A 51 -5.64 -3.95 5.58
C LEU A 51 -5.78 -4.74 4.30
N HIS A 52 -6.99 -4.85 3.79
CA HIS A 52 -7.26 -5.60 2.58
C HIS A 52 -7.86 -4.66 1.53
N PHE A 53 -7.11 -4.40 0.48
CA PHE A 53 -7.50 -3.51 -0.61
C PHE A 53 -8.14 -4.32 -1.72
N ILE A 54 -9.38 -4.03 -2.04
CA ILE A 54 -10.16 -4.82 -3.00
C ILE A 54 -10.61 -3.92 -4.16
N CYS A 55 -10.41 -4.38 -5.37
CA CYS A 55 -11.00 -3.81 -6.57
C CYS A 55 -11.59 -4.93 -7.42
N THR A 56 -12.18 -4.59 -8.57
CA THR A 56 -12.86 -5.61 -9.38
C THR A 56 -11.90 -6.69 -9.87
N HIS A 57 -10.82 -6.27 -10.50
CA HIS A 57 -9.92 -7.20 -11.22
C HIS A 57 -8.66 -7.57 -10.44
N ASN A 58 -8.39 -6.93 -9.31
CA ASN A 58 -7.13 -7.11 -8.56
C ASN A 58 -5.90 -7.02 -9.49
N SER A 59 -5.91 -6.06 -10.43
CA SER A 59 -4.84 -5.95 -11.42
C SER A 59 -4.06 -4.64 -11.32
N ARG A 60 -4.65 -3.57 -10.82
CA ARG A 60 -4.02 -2.25 -10.71
C ARG A 60 -4.25 -1.59 -9.37
N ARG A 61 -5.48 -1.08 -9.12
CA ARG A 61 -5.78 -0.24 -7.95
C ARG A 61 -5.47 -0.91 -6.62
N SER A 62 -5.89 -2.15 -6.45
CA SER A 62 -5.67 -2.87 -5.20
C SER A 62 -4.20 -3.19 -4.97
N HIS A 63 -3.45 -3.52 -6.03
CA HIS A 63 -2.02 -3.77 -5.92
C HIS A 63 -1.25 -2.49 -5.57
N PHE A 64 -1.56 -1.36 -6.22
CA PHE A 64 -0.94 -0.09 -5.86
C PHE A 64 -1.24 0.27 -4.41
N SER A 65 -2.50 0.13 -3.99
CA SER A 65 -2.89 0.45 -2.62
C SER A 65 -2.17 -0.43 -1.61
N GLN A 66 -2.09 -1.73 -1.87
CA GLN A 66 -1.38 -2.67 -1.01
C GLN A 66 0.09 -2.28 -0.83
N ILE A 67 0.79 -2.09 -1.94
CA ILE A 67 2.23 -1.83 -1.91
C ILE A 67 2.52 -0.48 -1.28
N TRP A 68 1.79 0.57 -1.65
CA TRP A 68 2.01 1.89 -1.08
C TRP A 68 1.65 1.96 0.40
N ALA A 69 0.56 1.29 0.82
CA ALA A 69 0.20 1.25 2.25
C ALA A 69 1.28 0.53 3.07
N GLN A 70 1.79 -0.58 2.56
CA GLN A 70 2.86 -1.32 3.24
C GLN A 70 4.13 -0.48 3.32
N ALA A 71 4.49 0.22 2.24
CA ALA A 71 5.66 1.08 2.20
C ALA A 71 5.54 2.25 3.18
N MET A 72 4.37 2.89 3.24
CA MET A 72 4.15 4.02 4.14
C MET A 72 4.15 3.58 5.60
N ALA A 73 3.64 2.40 5.91
CA ALA A 73 3.75 1.84 7.26
C ALA A 73 5.22 1.65 7.65
N ALA A 74 6.04 1.13 6.74
CA ALA A 74 7.47 0.99 6.98
C ALA A 74 8.18 2.34 7.11
N TYR A 75 7.85 3.29 6.23
CA TYR A 75 8.43 4.63 6.26
C TYR A 75 8.16 5.37 7.57
N HIS A 76 6.93 5.29 8.08
CA HIS A 76 6.55 5.93 9.33
C HIS A 76 6.79 5.04 10.55
N LYS A 77 7.39 3.88 10.37
CA LYS A 77 7.72 2.94 11.45
C LYS A 77 6.49 2.53 12.27
N VAL A 78 5.37 2.30 11.59
CA VAL A 78 4.16 1.76 12.20
C VAL A 78 4.25 0.24 12.20
N PRO A 79 4.35 -0.41 13.38
CA PRO A 79 4.57 -1.85 13.44
C PRO A 79 3.27 -2.65 13.21
N HIS A 80 3.44 -3.92 12.88
CA HIS A 80 2.35 -4.89 12.82
C HIS A 80 1.28 -4.58 11.76
N VAL A 81 1.65 -3.89 10.68
CA VAL A 81 0.75 -3.61 9.57
C VAL A 81 1.00 -4.63 8.46
N LEU A 82 -0.05 -5.37 8.09
CA LEU A 82 -0.03 -6.32 6.98
C LEU A 82 -1.06 -5.88 5.95
N CYS A 83 -0.61 -5.67 4.72
CA CYS A 83 -1.46 -5.21 3.63
C CYS A 83 -1.63 -6.32 2.60
N TYR A 84 -2.86 -6.51 2.18
CA TYR A 84 -3.26 -7.52 1.20
C TYR A 84 -4.02 -6.86 0.06
N SER A 85 -4.10 -7.53 -1.06
CA SER A 85 -4.94 -7.10 -2.16
C SER A 85 -5.79 -8.25 -2.67
N GLY A 86 -6.94 -7.91 -3.23
CA GLY A 86 -7.86 -8.89 -3.77
C GLY A 86 -8.76 -8.28 -4.83
N GLY A 87 -9.54 -9.12 -5.48
CA GLY A 87 -10.50 -8.71 -6.47
C GLY A 87 -11.79 -9.50 -6.34
N THR A 88 -12.85 -8.96 -6.95
CA THR A 88 -14.13 -9.64 -6.99
C THR A 88 -14.24 -10.60 -8.18
N GLU A 89 -13.27 -10.54 -9.10
CA GLU A 89 -13.17 -11.43 -10.26
C GLU A 89 -11.77 -12.03 -10.33
N ALA A 90 -11.66 -13.28 -10.80
CA ALA A 90 -10.38 -13.96 -10.98
C ALA A 90 -9.74 -13.49 -12.27
N THR A 91 -8.76 -12.61 -12.19
CA THR A 91 -8.03 -12.08 -13.33
C THR A 91 -6.53 -12.06 -13.08
N ALA A 92 -5.75 -11.96 -14.16
CA ALA A 92 -4.30 -11.88 -14.05
C ALA A 92 -3.84 -10.47 -13.62
N LEU A 93 -2.69 -10.40 -12.97
CA LEU A 93 -2.03 -9.14 -12.66
C LEU A 93 -1.73 -8.37 -13.95
N TYR A 94 -2.03 -7.06 -13.96
CA TYR A 94 -1.67 -6.19 -15.07
C TYR A 94 -0.15 -5.96 -15.07
N PRO A 95 0.57 -6.39 -16.13
CA PRO A 95 2.05 -6.41 -16.09
C PRO A 95 2.70 -5.04 -15.88
N MET A 96 2.05 -3.96 -16.33
CA MET A 96 2.60 -2.60 -16.16
C MET A 96 2.73 -2.17 -14.70
N ILE A 97 2.02 -2.83 -13.78
CA ILE A 97 2.12 -2.54 -12.34
C ILE A 97 3.54 -2.76 -11.86
N ILE A 98 4.14 -3.88 -12.22
CA ILE A 98 5.51 -4.20 -11.80
C ILE A 98 6.49 -3.16 -12.33
N LYS A 99 6.35 -2.79 -13.61
CA LYS A 99 7.23 -1.78 -14.22
C LYS A 99 7.08 -0.41 -13.58
N THR A 100 5.83 0.01 -13.34
CA THR A 100 5.54 1.31 -12.75
C THR A 100 6.10 1.41 -11.34
N LEU A 101 5.87 0.39 -10.52
CA LEU A 101 6.38 0.37 -9.14
C LEU A 101 7.91 0.31 -9.10
N ALA A 102 8.53 -0.45 -10.00
CA ALA A 102 9.99 -0.50 -10.10
C ALA A 102 10.56 0.88 -10.44
N ALA A 103 9.91 1.62 -11.35
CA ALA A 103 10.34 2.98 -11.70
C ALA A 103 10.22 3.95 -10.51
N GLN A 104 9.32 3.70 -9.57
CA GLN A 104 9.16 4.49 -8.34
C GLN A 104 10.16 4.10 -7.26
N GLY A 105 10.94 3.05 -7.46
CA GLY A 105 11.95 2.62 -6.52
C GLY A 105 11.60 1.37 -5.73
N PHE A 106 10.47 0.73 -6.02
CA PHE A 106 10.12 -0.52 -5.33
C PHE A 106 10.93 -1.69 -5.87
N ASP A 107 11.43 -2.50 -4.97
CA ASP A 107 12.04 -3.77 -5.28
C ASP A 107 11.01 -4.85 -4.94
N ILE A 108 10.18 -5.19 -5.92
CA ILE A 108 9.04 -6.08 -5.72
C ILE A 108 9.03 -7.21 -6.74
N TYR A 109 8.36 -8.28 -6.35
CA TYR A 109 8.13 -9.41 -7.25
C TYR A 109 6.83 -10.10 -6.85
N PRO A 110 6.12 -10.74 -7.83
CA PRO A 110 4.93 -11.50 -7.50
C PRO A 110 5.30 -12.80 -6.79
N VAL A 111 4.46 -13.18 -5.83
CA VAL A 111 4.62 -14.43 -5.10
C VAL A 111 3.50 -15.36 -5.51
N ALA A 112 3.82 -16.58 -5.89
CA ALA A 112 2.83 -17.59 -6.22
C ALA A 112 2.07 -17.99 -4.95
N GLU A 113 0.77 -18.10 -5.10
CA GLU A 113 -0.11 -18.53 -4.01
C GLU A 113 -0.20 -20.05 -3.90
#